data_fa5acdb84b0f6b99e7e6bbdfa8c8603c
#
_entry.id   fa5acdb84b0f6b99e7e6bbdfa8c8603c
#
_cell.length_a   1.000
_cell.length_b   1.000
_cell.length_c   1.000
_cell.angle_alpha   90.00
_cell.angle_beta   90.00
_cell.angle_gamma   90.00
#
_symmetry.space_group_name_H-M   'P 1'
#
loop_
_entity.id
_entity.type
_entity.pdbx_description
1 polymer ?
#
loop_
_entity_poly.entity_id
_entity_poly.type
_entity_poly.pdbx_seq_one_letter_code
_entity_poly.pdbx_strand_id
1 'polypeptide(L)'
;MLFVALLKAEGGTIAERTTHRAGWQYPEGVKPVAEYWLQTGDPGVISVFEADSIAQIMAITIEWGDEFDITVVPAITGEEGLALAQQMEG
;
A
#
# COMPACT_ATOMS: atom_id res chain seq x y z
N MET A 1 11.42 5.24 -2.69
CA MET A 1 10.67 4.78 -3.87
C MET A 1 9.19 4.68 -3.54
N LEU A 2 8.32 5.07 -4.44
CA LEU A 2 6.88 5.03 -4.23
C LEU A 2 6.31 3.64 -4.54
N PHE A 3 5.42 3.18 -3.67
CA PHE A 3 4.73 1.90 -3.83
C PHE A 3 3.23 2.07 -3.63
N VAL A 4 2.46 1.24 -4.32
CA VAL A 4 1.02 1.12 -4.11
C VAL A 4 0.73 -0.30 -3.65
N ALA A 5 0.08 -0.43 -2.51
CA ALA A 5 -0.39 -1.71 -1.98
C ALA A 5 -1.90 -1.82 -2.22
N LEU A 6 -2.29 -2.95 -2.81
CA LEU A 6 -3.68 -3.30 -3.04
C LEU A 6 -4.00 -4.46 -2.10
N LEU A 7 -4.92 -4.25 -1.17
CA LEU A 7 -5.22 -5.19 -0.12
C LEU A 7 -6.63 -5.77 -0.32
N LYS A 8 -6.67 -7.02 -0.77
CA LYS A 8 -7.92 -7.75 -0.95
C LYS A 8 -8.29 -8.40 0.38
N ALA A 9 -9.49 -8.14 0.89
CA ALA A 9 -9.95 -8.68 2.15
C ALA A 9 -10.15 -10.20 2.05
N GLU A 10 -9.54 -10.97 2.95
CA GLU A 10 -9.64 -12.44 2.97
C GLU A 10 -9.96 -13.00 4.34
N GLY A 11 -9.46 -12.41 5.42
CA GLY A 11 -9.65 -12.93 6.77
C GLY A 11 -10.19 -11.88 7.73
N GLY A 12 -10.83 -12.37 8.79
CA GLY A 12 -11.41 -11.51 9.81
C GLY A 12 -12.65 -10.77 9.34
N THR A 13 -13.15 -9.91 10.21
CA THR A 13 -14.29 -9.04 9.93
C THR A 13 -13.80 -7.60 9.69
N ILE A 14 -14.67 -6.77 9.18
CA ILE A 14 -14.38 -5.33 9.03
C ILE A 14 -14.01 -4.72 10.39
N ALA A 15 -14.76 -5.07 11.44
CA ALA A 15 -14.50 -4.57 12.79
C ALA A 15 -13.12 -4.99 13.31
N GLU A 16 -12.76 -6.26 13.11
CA GLU A 16 -11.47 -6.79 13.53
C GLU A 16 -10.31 -6.11 12.79
N ARG A 17 -10.43 -5.94 11.46
CA ARG A 17 -9.41 -5.26 10.66
C ARG A 17 -9.28 -3.79 11.04
N THR A 18 -10.40 -3.12 11.34
CA THR A 18 -10.39 -1.72 11.78
C THR A 18 -9.68 -1.58 13.13
N THR A 19 -9.95 -2.47 14.08
CA THR A 19 -9.30 -2.47 15.38
C THR A 19 -7.79 -2.71 15.23
N HIS A 20 -7.40 -3.67 14.39
CA HIS A 20 -6.00 -3.95 14.10
C HIS A 20 -5.31 -2.71 13.52
N ARG A 21 -5.93 -2.06 12.54
CA ARG A 21 -5.37 -0.85 11.92
C ARG A 21 -5.21 0.29 12.93
N ALA A 22 -6.16 0.45 13.84
CA ALA A 22 -6.10 1.52 14.84
C ALA A 22 -4.91 1.37 15.79
N GLY A 23 -4.48 0.14 16.05
CA GLY A 23 -3.35 -0.16 16.93
C GLY A 23 -2.01 -0.34 16.22
N TRP A 24 -1.98 -0.15 14.92
CA TRP A 24 -0.79 -0.40 14.10
C TRP A 24 -0.23 0.88 13.50
N GLN A 25 1.09 0.93 13.40
CA GLN A 25 1.79 2.03 12.73
C GLN A 25 2.67 1.48 11.64
N TYR A 26 2.81 2.26 10.56
CA TYR A 26 3.74 1.89 9.49
C TYR A 26 5.15 1.69 10.06
N PRO A 27 5.90 0.72 9.51
CA PRO A 27 7.28 0.48 9.96
C PRO A 27 8.14 1.74 9.86
N GLU A 28 9.15 1.81 10.73
CA GLU A 28 10.12 2.91 10.69
C GLU A 28 10.74 3.02 9.31
N GLY A 29 10.83 4.24 8.80
CA GLY A 29 11.36 4.52 7.46
C GLY A 29 10.33 4.47 6.35
N VAL A 30 9.16 3.91 6.59
CA VAL A 30 8.05 3.96 5.65
C VAL A 30 7.30 5.28 5.82
N LYS A 31 7.09 5.97 4.71
CA LYS A 31 6.41 7.26 4.70
C LYS A 31 5.06 7.10 4.04
N PRO A 32 3.95 7.07 4.79
CA PRO A 32 2.63 6.98 4.18
C PRO A 32 2.30 8.25 3.40
N VAL A 33 1.74 8.08 2.21
CA VAL A 33 1.32 9.18 1.34
C VAL A 33 -0.20 9.29 1.33
N ALA A 34 -0.90 8.16 1.18
CA ALA A 34 -2.36 8.11 1.16
C ALA A 34 -2.84 6.72 1.53
N GLU A 35 -4.02 6.65 2.10
CA GLU A 35 -4.65 5.38 2.43
C GLU A 35 -6.15 5.55 2.21
N TYR A 36 -6.74 4.62 1.44
CA TYR A 36 -8.15 4.65 1.13
C TYR A 36 -8.81 3.34 1.53
N TRP A 37 -9.92 3.42 2.21
CA TRP A 37 -10.75 2.28 2.59
C TRP A 37 -11.96 2.26 1.69
N LEU A 38 -12.13 1.17 0.95
CA LEU A 38 -13.14 1.07 -0.08
C LEU A 38 -14.32 0.22 0.39
N GLN A 39 -15.50 0.51 -0.16
CA GLN A 39 -16.73 -0.23 0.16
C GLN A 39 -16.83 -1.52 -0.68
N THR A 40 -15.70 -2.18 -0.88
CA THR A 40 -15.57 -3.46 -1.58
C THR A 40 -14.44 -4.23 -0.92
N GLY A 41 -14.41 -5.55 -1.12
CA GLY A 41 -13.32 -6.37 -0.59
C GLY A 41 -12.15 -6.56 -1.57
N ASP A 42 -12.29 -6.13 -2.83
CA ASP A 42 -11.29 -6.43 -3.87
C ASP A 42 -11.01 -5.20 -4.74
N PRO A 43 -10.09 -4.34 -4.34
CA PRO A 43 -9.43 -4.30 -3.04
C PRO A 43 -10.31 -3.62 -1.99
N GLY A 44 -10.07 -3.96 -0.72
CA GLY A 44 -10.71 -3.27 0.40
C GLY A 44 -9.93 -2.06 0.86
N VAL A 45 -8.62 -2.04 0.63
CA VAL A 45 -7.74 -0.93 0.99
C VAL A 45 -6.75 -0.68 -0.13
N ILE A 46 -6.50 0.60 -0.39
CA ILE A 46 -5.38 1.04 -1.23
C ILE A 46 -4.48 1.89 -0.34
N SER A 47 -3.21 1.50 -0.23
CA SER A 47 -2.22 2.23 0.55
C SER A 47 -1.09 2.68 -0.37
N VAL A 48 -0.78 3.97 -0.33
CA VAL A 48 0.32 4.55 -1.11
C VAL A 48 1.38 5.03 -0.13
N PHE A 49 2.61 4.57 -0.29
CA PHE A 49 3.68 4.90 0.64
C PHE A 49 5.04 4.90 -0.05
N GLU A 50 6.00 5.57 0.59
CA GLU A 50 7.39 5.52 0.19
C GLU A 50 8.16 4.59 1.12
N ALA A 51 9.06 3.79 0.56
CA ALA A 51 9.93 2.89 1.31
C ALA A 51 11.26 2.77 0.58
N ASP A 52 12.32 2.47 1.34
CA ASP A 52 13.68 2.36 0.82
C ASP A 52 14.15 0.92 0.69
N SER A 53 13.45 -0.04 1.30
CA SER A 53 13.91 -1.41 1.31
C SER A 53 12.76 -2.42 1.28
N ILE A 54 13.07 -3.59 0.76
CA ILE A 54 12.15 -4.74 0.75
C ILE A 54 11.81 -5.17 2.18
N ALA A 55 12.73 -5.02 3.13
CA ALA A 55 12.48 -5.38 4.53
C ALA A 55 11.29 -4.60 5.11
N GLN A 56 11.16 -3.32 4.77
CA GLN A 56 10.04 -2.49 5.21
C GLN A 56 8.72 -2.99 4.61
N ILE A 57 8.72 -3.36 3.33
CA ILE A 57 7.55 -3.90 2.65
C ILE A 57 7.16 -5.24 3.25
N MET A 58 8.13 -6.12 3.50
CA MET A 58 7.86 -7.42 4.13
C MET A 58 7.26 -7.27 5.54
N ALA A 59 7.69 -6.27 6.29
CA ALA A 59 7.11 -6.01 7.61
C ALA A 59 5.62 -5.70 7.52
N ILE A 60 5.20 -4.97 6.47
CA ILE A 60 3.79 -4.68 6.21
C ILE A 60 3.03 -5.95 5.83
N THR A 61 3.58 -6.73 4.90
CA THR A 61 2.90 -7.93 4.39
C THR A 61 2.82 -9.04 5.43
N ILE A 62 3.82 -9.17 6.30
CA ILE A 62 3.78 -10.14 7.41
C ILE A 62 2.69 -9.76 8.42
N GLU A 63 2.63 -8.48 8.78
CA GLU A 63 1.64 -8.00 9.75
C GLU A 63 0.20 -8.21 9.28
N TRP A 64 -0.06 -7.99 8.00
CA TRP A 64 -1.42 -7.97 7.46
C TRP A 64 -1.80 -9.20 6.65
N GLY A 65 -0.87 -10.15 6.46
CA GLY A 65 -1.06 -11.29 5.56
C GLY A 65 -2.18 -12.26 5.94
N ASP A 66 -2.59 -12.30 7.21
CA ASP A 66 -3.70 -13.16 7.65
C ASP A 66 -5.06 -12.56 7.32
N GLU A 67 -5.14 -11.25 7.13
CA GLU A 67 -6.40 -10.54 6.93
C GLU A 67 -6.60 -10.09 5.49
N PHE A 68 -5.50 -9.97 4.73
CA PHE A 68 -5.53 -9.50 3.35
C PHE A 68 -4.62 -10.33 2.45
N ASP A 69 -5.05 -10.49 1.21
CA ASP A 69 -4.16 -10.86 0.12
C ASP A 69 -3.59 -9.54 -0.44
N ILE A 70 -2.28 -9.38 -0.31
CA ILE A 70 -1.62 -8.09 -0.55
C ILE A 70 -0.77 -8.14 -1.81
N THR A 71 -1.02 -7.18 -2.71
CA THR A 71 -0.18 -6.95 -3.87
C THR A 71 0.49 -5.59 -3.71
N VAL A 72 1.82 -5.55 -3.73
CA VAL A 72 2.58 -4.30 -3.65
C VAL A 72 3.32 -4.10 -4.95
N VAL A 73 3.13 -2.95 -5.57
CA VAL A 73 3.78 -2.62 -6.84
C VAL A 73 4.51 -1.29 -6.74
N PRO A 74 5.68 -1.16 -7.41
CA PRO A 74 6.32 0.14 -7.52
C PRO A 74 5.51 1.05 -8.43
N ALA A 75 5.56 2.34 -8.17
CA ALA A 75 4.76 3.31 -8.89
C ALA A 75 5.51 4.62 -9.08
N ILE A 76 5.05 5.40 -10.05
CA ILE A 76 5.39 6.81 -10.17
C ILE A 76 4.09 7.59 -10.24
N THR A 77 4.15 8.87 -9.95
CA THR A 77 2.97 9.73 -10.11
C THR A 77 2.66 9.95 -11.59
N GLY A 78 1.43 10.35 -11.89
CA GLY A 78 1.08 10.72 -13.26
C GLY A 78 1.93 11.88 -13.79
N GLU A 79 2.25 12.84 -12.92
CA GLU A 79 3.13 13.96 -13.25
C GLU A 79 4.52 13.50 -13.63
N GLU A 80 5.11 12.61 -12.85
CA GLU A 80 6.42 12.02 -13.15
C GLU A 80 6.38 11.21 -14.45
N GLY A 81 5.30 10.48 -14.66
CA GLY A 81 5.12 9.69 -15.88
C GLY A 81 5.05 10.57 -17.13
N LEU A 82 4.32 11.69 -17.06
CA LEU A 82 4.24 12.64 -18.16
C LEU A 82 5.59 13.28 -18.46
N ALA A 83 6.35 13.64 -17.43
CA ALA A 83 7.69 14.20 -17.59
C ALA A 83 8.62 13.20 -18.26
N LEU A 84 8.54 11.92 -17.86
CA LEU A 84 9.34 10.84 -18.46
C LEU A 84 8.99 10.64 -19.92
N ALA A 85 7.71 10.63 -20.26
CA ALA A 85 7.25 10.47 -21.64
C ALA A 85 7.76 11.62 -22.54
N GLN A 86 7.76 12.84 -22.03
CA GLN A 86 8.30 13.99 -22.76
C GLN A 86 9.80 13.85 -23.02
N GLN A 87 10.55 13.35 -22.06
CA GLN A 87 11.98 13.08 -22.24
C GLN A 87 12.25 12.02 -23.30
N MET A 88 11.39 11.00 -23.33
CA MET A 88 11.53 9.90 -24.29
C MET A 88 11.18 10.32 -25.73
N GLU A 89 10.32 11.30 -25.90
CA GLU A 89 9.96 11.85 -27.21
C GLU A 89 10.98 12.83 -27.75
N GLY A 90 11.70 13.49 -26.85
CA GLY A 90 12.69 14.50 -27.17
C GLY A 90 14.01 13.89 -27.60
#